data_47c9d032571d1de24a13a5c7fdfca54b
#
_entry.id   47c9d032571d1de24a13a5c7fdfca54b
#
_cell.length_a   1.000
_cell.length_b   1.000
_cell.length_c   1.000
_cell.angle_alpha   90.00
_cell.angle_beta   90.00
_cell.angle_gamma   90.00
#
_symmetry.space_group_name_H-M   'P 1'
#
loop_
_entity.id
_entity.type
_entity.pdbx_description
1 polymer ?
#
loop_
_entity_poly.entity_id
_entity_poly.type
_entity_poly.pdbx_seq_one_letter_code
_entity_poly.pdbx_strand_id
1 'polypeptide(L)'
;DPVMVRKEFKGMVERCADCGFDLVGGLADVVPTAHYMMGGVVFKTDCTTDLPGLFVAGEDSGGVHGANRLGGNGVANSTVFGGIAGDVMPGWVKSHGEFRTPDQDAIDAA
;
A
#
# COMPACT_ATOMS: atom_id res chain seq x y z
N ASP A 1 -31.29 -4.25 4.10
CA ASP A 1 -31.86 -4.82 5.32
C ASP A 1 -31.10 -4.27 6.54
N PRO A 2 -31.77 -3.49 7.42
CA PRO A 2 -31.17 -2.90 8.61
C PRO A 2 -30.54 -3.90 9.58
N VAL A 3 -31.12 -5.09 9.70
CA VAL A 3 -30.63 -6.15 10.60
C VAL A 3 -29.29 -6.68 10.10
N MET A 4 -29.19 -6.92 8.80
CA MET A 4 -27.95 -7.37 8.15
C MET A 4 -26.86 -6.31 8.29
N VAL A 5 -27.18 -5.03 8.03
CA VAL A 5 -26.20 -3.94 8.14
C VAL A 5 -25.64 -3.84 9.57
N ARG A 6 -26.48 -3.90 10.60
CA ARG A 6 -26.03 -3.86 12.00
C ARG A 6 -25.14 -5.06 12.36
N LYS A 7 -25.44 -6.23 11.81
CA LYS A 7 -24.71 -7.46 12.11
C LYS A 7 -23.34 -7.51 11.39
N GLU A 8 -23.35 -7.30 10.08
CA GLU A 8 -22.16 -7.51 9.25
C GLU A 8 -21.21 -6.30 9.25
N PHE A 9 -21.74 -5.08 9.49
CA PHE A 9 -20.96 -3.84 9.43
C PHE A 9 -20.93 -3.09 10.77
N LYS A 10 -20.94 -3.82 11.89
CA LYS A 10 -21.03 -3.25 13.24
C LYS A 10 -20.03 -2.09 13.47
N GLY A 11 -18.76 -2.28 13.17
CA GLY A 11 -17.73 -1.25 13.37
C GLY A 11 -17.94 0.00 12.50
N MET A 12 -18.53 -0.15 11.30
CA MET A 12 -18.86 0.99 10.45
C MET A 12 -20.07 1.74 11.00
N VAL A 13 -21.09 1.01 11.47
CA VAL A 13 -22.28 1.60 12.11
C VAL A 13 -21.87 2.44 13.33
N GLU A 14 -21.02 1.92 14.19
CA GLU A 14 -20.51 2.62 15.37
C GLU A 14 -19.75 3.91 14.97
N ARG A 15 -18.80 3.82 14.03
CA ARG A 15 -18.05 4.99 13.56
C ARG A 15 -18.94 6.07 12.92
N CYS A 16 -19.92 5.67 12.13
CA CYS A 16 -20.89 6.61 11.56
C CYS A 16 -21.70 7.29 12.64
N ALA A 17 -22.16 6.53 13.65
CA ALA A 17 -22.92 7.08 14.77
C ALA A 17 -22.10 8.08 15.60
N ASP A 18 -20.82 7.81 15.85
CA ASP A 18 -19.90 8.72 16.51
C ASP A 18 -19.73 10.05 15.74
N CYS A 19 -19.89 10.01 14.42
CA CYS A 19 -19.88 11.19 13.55
C CYS A 19 -21.26 11.82 13.34
N GLY A 20 -22.31 11.30 13.99
CA GLY A 20 -23.68 11.82 13.85
C GLY A 20 -24.48 11.27 12.66
N PHE A 21 -23.99 10.23 11.99
CA PHE A 21 -24.69 9.59 10.86
C PHE A 21 -25.37 8.28 11.28
N ASP A 22 -26.64 8.10 10.87
CA ASP A 22 -27.32 6.80 11.01
C ASP A 22 -27.15 5.97 9.74
N LEU A 23 -26.11 5.15 9.69
CA LEU A 23 -25.82 4.27 8.54
C LEU A 23 -26.91 3.22 8.28
N VAL A 24 -27.73 2.92 9.29
CA VAL A 24 -28.73 1.85 9.21
C VAL A 24 -30.09 2.33 8.74
N GLY A 25 -30.52 3.49 9.23
CA GLY A 25 -31.85 4.05 8.96
C GLY A 25 -31.85 5.35 8.18
N GLY A 26 -30.70 5.98 8.01
CA GLY A 26 -30.54 7.26 7.34
C GLY A 26 -29.65 7.22 6.10
N LEU A 27 -29.20 8.39 5.70
CA LEU A 27 -28.21 8.61 4.65
C LEU A 27 -26.92 9.13 5.28
N ALA A 28 -25.77 8.68 4.78
CA ALA A 28 -24.48 9.23 5.12
C ALA A 28 -23.94 10.03 3.92
N ASP A 29 -23.46 11.21 4.17
CA ASP A 29 -22.78 12.00 3.15
C ASP A 29 -21.44 11.35 2.77
N VAL A 30 -21.17 11.28 1.48
CA VAL A 30 -19.91 10.76 0.95
C VAL A 30 -19.32 11.74 -0.04
N VAL A 31 -18.00 11.83 -0.04
CA VAL A 31 -17.24 12.65 -0.99
C VAL A 31 -16.10 11.82 -1.58
N PRO A 32 -15.73 12.05 -2.86
CA PRO A 32 -14.52 11.48 -3.41
C PRO A 32 -13.31 12.03 -2.65
N THR A 33 -12.43 11.14 -2.21
CA THR A 33 -11.17 11.49 -1.56
C THR A 33 -10.01 10.75 -2.21
N ALA A 34 -8.81 11.32 -2.12
CA ALA A 34 -7.60 10.60 -2.46
C ALA A 34 -7.51 9.36 -1.55
N HIS A 35 -7.32 8.19 -2.15
CA HIS A 35 -7.37 6.94 -1.40
C HIS A 35 -6.17 6.04 -1.69
N TYR A 36 -5.94 5.65 -2.93
CA TYR A 36 -4.91 4.68 -3.30
C TYR A 36 -4.18 5.12 -4.57
N MET A 37 -2.84 5.07 -4.53
CA MET A 37 -2.00 5.36 -5.69
C MET A 37 -1.86 4.11 -6.55
N MET A 38 -2.25 4.17 -7.83
CA MET A 38 -2.09 3.07 -8.78
C MET A 38 -0.76 3.10 -9.52
N GLY A 39 -0.16 4.27 -9.63
CA GLY A 39 1.20 4.47 -10.15
C GLY A 39 2.26 4.23 -9.08
N GLY A 40 3.52 4.44 -9.43
CA GLY A 40 4.63 4.31 -8.48
C GLY A 40 5.94 3.94 -9.16
N VAL A 41 6.87 3.47 -8.37
CA VAL A 41 8.20 3.07 -8.83
C VAL A 41 8.10 1.85 -9.74
N VAL A 42 8.76 1.90 -10.89
CA VAL A 42 8.86 0.76 -11.81
C VAL A 42 9.76 -0.31 -11.19
N PHE A 43 9.31 -1.54 -11.18
CA PHE A 43 10.00 -2.65 -10.54
C PHE A 43 9.87 -3.96 -11.36
N LYS A 44 10.72 -4.92 -11.03
CA LYS A 44 10.75 -6.26 -11.62
C LYS A 44 9.97 -7.24 -10.73
N THR A 45 9.70 -8.41 -11.24
CA THR A 45 8.92 -9.45 -10.54
C THR A 45 9.55 -9.92 -9.23
N ASP A 46 10.83 -9.65 -9.02
CA ASP A 46 11.59 -9.91 -7.80
C ASP A 46 11.66 -8.70 -6.85
N CYS A 47 10.86 -7.68 -7.09
CA CYS A 47 10.81 -6.41 -6.35
C CYS A 47 12.05 -5.51 -6.49
N THR A 48 13.02 -5.87 -7.34
CA THR A 48 14.16 -4.99 -7.63
C THR A 48 13.76 -3.86 -8.57
N THR A 49 14.45 -2.72 -8.48
CA THR A 49 14.34 -1.62 -9.42
C THR A 49 15.58 -1.56 -10.31
N ASP A 50 15.63 -0.58 -11.22
CA ASP A 50 16.84 -0.33 -12.02
C ASP A 50 17.94 0.36 -11.19
N LEU A 51 17.62 0.86 -10.00
CA LEU A 51 18.62 1.36 -9.05
C LEU A 51 19.07 0.22 -8.14
N PRO A 52 20.35 -0.21 -8.20
CA PRO A 52 20.84 -1.30 -7.37
C PRO A 52 20.66 -1.02 -5.87
N GLY A 53 20.07 -1.97 -5.14
CA GLY A 53 19.82 -1.85 -3.71
C GLY A 53 18.47 -1.19 -3.36
N LEU A 54 17.75 -0.65 -4.35
CA LEU A 54 16.40 -0.16 -4.14
C LEU A 54 15.39 -1.27 -4.50
N PHE A 55 14.57 -1.62 -3.54
CA PHE A 55 13.44 -2.54 -3.68
C PHE A 55 12.14 -1.78 -3.45
N VAL A 56 11.06 -2.22 -4.09
CA VAL A 56 9.74 -1.63 -3.87
C VAL A 56 8.67 -2.71 -3.86
N ALA A 57 7.71 -2.57 -2.95
CA ALA A 57 6.57 -3.46 -2.82
C ALA A 57 5.37 -2.73 -2.20
N GLY A 58 4.17 -3.09 -2.60
CA GLY A 58 2.95 -2.49 -2.07
C GLY A 58 2.48 -1.27 -2.85
N GLU A 59 1.88 -0.31 -2.18
CA GLU A 59 1.23 0.84 -2.84
C GLU A 59 2.20 1.71 -3.64
N ASP A 60 3.44 1.84 -3.19
CA ASP A 60 4.47 2.64 -3.88
C ASP A 60 4.97 2.00 -5.18
N SER A 61 4.59 0.75 -5.47
CA SER A 61 4.96 0.04 -6.69
C SER A 61 4.00 0.32 -7.83
N GLY A 62 4.53 0.71 -9.00
CA GLY A 62 3.76 0.96 -10.21
C GLY A 62 3.53 -0.29 -11.06
N GLY A 63 2.47 -0.28 -11.87
CA GLY A 63 2.23 -1.29 -12.90
C GLY A 63 1.38 -2.50 -12.49
N VAL A 64 1.11 -2.71 -11.21
CA VAL A 64 0.35 -3.88 -10.71
C VAL A 64 -1.15 -3.77 -11.01
N HIS A 65 -1.69 -2.57 -10.92
CA HIS A 65 -3.14 -2.33 -10.92
C HIS A 65 -3.71 -1.76 -12.23
N GLY A 66 -2.86 -1.53 -13.21
CA GLY A 66 -3.28 -0.89 -14.45
C GLY A 66 -3.83 0.53 -14.20
N ALA A 67 -4.94 0.86 -14.87
CA ALA A 67 -5.56 2.19 -14.75
C ALA A 67 -6.34 2.37 -13.44
N ASN A 68 -6.81 1.29 -12.81
CA ASN A 68 -7.57 1.36 -11.57
C ASN A 68 -7.53 0.04 -10.80
N ARG A 69 -7.24 0.13 -9.52
CA ARG A 69 -7.16 -1.01 -8.61
C ARG A 69 -8.55 -1.59 -8.30
N LEU A 70 -8.70 -2.90 -8.43
CA LEU A 70 -9.86 -3.61 -7.92
C LEU A 70 -9.86 -3.62 -6.37
N GLY A 71 -11.05 -3.50 -5.79
CA GLY A 71 -11.23 -3.52 -4.33
C GLY A 71 -10.55 -4.72 -3.67
N GLY A 72 -9.87 -4.49 -2.55
CA GLY A 72 -9.10 -5.51 -1.81
C GLY A 72 -7.68 -5.75 -2.31
N ASN A 73 -7.37 -5.49 -3.56
CA ASN A 73 -6.06 -5.80 -4.15
C ASN A 73 -4.90 -4.96 -3.60
N GLY A 74 -5.15 -3.86 -2.89
CA GLY A 74 -4.09 -3.12 -2.20
C GLY A 74 -3.40 -3.96 -1.13
N VAL A 75 -4.19 -4.64 -0.28
CA VAL A 75 -3.65 -5.55 0.75
C VAL A 75 -2.96 -6.75 0.11
N ALA A 76 -3.56 -7.34 -0.93
CA ALA A 76 -2.97 -8.47 -1.66
C ALA A 76 -1.61 -8.09 -2.28
N ASN A 77 -1.52 -6.92 -2.93
CA ASN A 77 -0.28 -6.38 -3.48
C ASN A 77 0.81 -6.27 -2.38
N SER A 78 0.50 -5.60 -1.28
CA SER A 78 1.46 -5.41 -0.18
C SER A 78 1.91 -6.73 0.44
N THR A 79 1.00 -7.70 0.59
CA THR A 79 1.32 -9.00 1.19
C THR A 79 2.18 -9.86 0.26
N VAL A 80 1.80 -9.98 -1.01
CA VAL A 80 2.49 -10.85 -1.97
C VAL A 80 3.87 -10.28 -2.30
N PHE A 81 3.94 -9.03 -2.76
CA PHE A 81 5.22 -8.45 -3.15
C PHE A 81 6.10 -8.12 -1.94
N GLY A 82 5.52 -7.79 -0.78
CA GLY A 82 6.29 -7.68 0.46
C GLY A 82 6.95 -8.99 0.87
N GLY A 83 6.27 -10.13 0.70
CA GLY A 83 6.83 -11.46 0.88
C GLY A 83 7.99 -11.73 -0.08
N ILE A 84 7.77 -11.48 -1.39
CA ILE A 84 8.80 -11.66 -2.42
C ILE A 84 10.03 -10.79 -2.12
N ALA A 85 9.84 -9.51 -1.78
CA ALA A 85 10.94 -8.62 -1.40
C ALA A 85 11.70 -9.16 -0.18
N GLY A 86 10.96 -9.65 0.83
CA GLY A 86 11.55 -10.26 2.02
C GLY A 86 12.42 -11.49 1.73
N ASP A 87 12.05 -12.28 0.73
CA ASP A 87 12.82 -13.45 0.30
C ASP A 87 14.07 -13.08 -0.52
N VAL A 88 13.97 -12.02 -1.34
CA VAL A 88 15.05 -11.60 -2.25
C VAL A 88 16.12 -10.75 -1.56
N MET A 89 15.72 -9.80 -0.71
CA MET A 89 16.63 -8.86 -0.05
C MET A 89 17.79 -9.52 0.71
N PRO A 90 17.62 -10.60 1.48
CA PRO A 90 18.70 -11.23 2.21
C PRO A 90 19.81 -11.77 1.29
N GLY A 91 19.42 -12.30 0.12
CA GLY A 91 20.37 -12.76 -0.90
C GLY A 91 21.18 -11.60 -1.47
N TRP A 92 20.49 -10.50 -1.79
CA TRP A 92 21.13 -9.29 -2.27
C TRP A 92 22.12 -8.70 -1.26
N VAL A 93 21.70 -8.56 0.01
CA VAL A 93 22.57 -8.06 1.09
C VAL A 93 23.82 -8.93 1.25
N LYS A 94 23.67 -10.26 1.25
CA LYS A 94 24.82 -11.18 1.34
C LYS A 94 25.84 -11.03 0.20
N SER A 95 25.36 -10.70 -0.99
CA SER A 95 26.22 -10.54 -2.17
C SER A 95 26.84 -9.14 -2.29
N HIS A 96 26.28 -8.13 -1.62
CA HIS A 96 26.74 -6.73 -1.68
C HIS A 96 27.27 -6.18 -0.34
N GLY A 97 27.28 -6.93 0.63
CA GLY A 97 27.67 -7.12 2.02
C GLY A 97 28.35 -6.03 2.81
N GLU A 98 28.61 -4.84 2.33
CA GLU A 98 29.19 -3.79 3.18
C GLU A 98 28.27 -2.56 3.24
N PHE A 99 27.95 -2.16 4.47
CA PHE A 99 27.36 -0.85 4.72
C PHE A 99 28.36 0.22 4.35
N ARG A 100 27.99 1.05 3.38
CA ARG A 100 28.80 2.22 3.01
C ARG A 100 28.34 3.42 3.84
N THR A 101 29.30 4.22 4.27
CA THR A 101 28.99 5.53 4.84
C THR A 101 28.35 6.39 3.73
N PRO A 102 27.19 6.98 3.95
CA PRO A 102 26.59 7.88 2.98
C PRO A 102 27.52 9.04 2.66
N ASP A 103 27.52 9.48 1.40
CA ASP A 103 28.17 10.71 0.99
C ASP A 103 27.29 11.90 1.44
N GLN A 104 27.68 12.52 2.55
CA GLN A 104 26.91 13.61 3.14
C GLN A 104 26.86 14.83 2.22
N ASP A 105 27.94 15.13 1.50
CA ASP A 105 27.96 16.28 0.58
C ASP A 105 26.98 16.07 -0.59
N ALA A 106 26.85 14.83 -1.08
CA ALA A 106 25.87 14.49 -2.10
C ALA A 106 24.43 14.56 -1.59
N ILE A 107 24.18 14.21 -0.32
CA ILE A 107 22.86 14.33 0.32
C ILE A 107 22.50 15.81 0.50
N ASP A 108 23.42 16.63 0.97
CA ASP A 108 23.18 18.04 1.24
C ASP A 108 23.00 18.88 -0.04
N ALA A 109 23.47 18.36 -1.18
CA ALA A 109 23.33 19.00 -2.50
C ALA A 109 22.04 18.63 -3.25
N ALA A 110 21.25 17.65 -2.76
CA ALA A 110 20.03 17.15 -3.39
C ALA A 110 18.79 17.86 -2.85
#